data_cc140ab7dc9b4ea4280ab16b19cc462c
#
_entry.id   cc140ab7dc9b4ea4280ab16b19cc462c
#
_cell.length_a   1.000
_cell.length_b   1.000
_cell.length_c   1.000
_cell.angle_alpha   90.00
_cell.angle_beta   90.00
_cell.angle_gamma   90.00
#
_symmetry.space_group_name_H-M   'P 1'
#
loop_
_entity.id
_entity.type
_entity.pdbx_description
1 polymer ?
#
loop_
_entity_poly.entity_id
_entity_poly.type
_entity_poly.pdbx_seq_one_letter_code
_entity_poly.pdbx_strand_id
1 'polypeptide(L)'
;MKSVNVKVEGKKIGIIGIGNIGTSILRGLLATVDDARFLINDLRRKSLDAFAGEPRVEICESNEELVKKAEIVILAVKPKDVRMVLEPIAPLMADKLLISVAAGVSTAELERYLGEGKRVIRVMPNIGARVGESVSALCRSRNAVAEDEKLADEIFSAIGSVYHINESDMDAITGLSGSGIAFFAEVIDAMADAGVYEGLPRDSALTIAARTAIGAARMILAGDDPAAIKAMTASPGGTTIRGLYAMESRAVRAAMMDAVIEATRRSREK
;
A
#
# COMPACT_ATOMS: atom_id res chain seq x y z
N MET A 1 -9.84 17.92 8.67
CA MET A 1 -9.26 17.59 7.37
C MET A 1 -8.38 18.75 6.96
N LYS A 2 -7.07 18.57 6.86
CA LYS A 2 -6.17 19.60 6.34
C LYS A 2 -6.28 19.54 4.80
N SER A 3 -6.67 20.65 4.17
CA SER A 3 -6.55 20.82 2.73
C SER A 3 -5.07 20.71 2.37
N VAL A 4 -4.68 19.61 1.78
CA VAL A 4 -3.35 19.44 1.21
C VAL A 4 -3.33 20.32 -0.03
N ASN A 5 -2.37 21.24 -0.12
CA ASN A 5 -2.20 22.13 -1.27
C ASN A 5 -1.55 21.30 -2.37
N VAL A 6 -2.38 20.72 -3.27
CA VAL A 6 -2.04 19.54 -4.08
C VAL A 6 -1.47 20.00 -5.42
N LYS A 7 -0.17 19.69 -5.68
CA LYS A 7 0.47 19.85 -6.99
C LYS A 7 -0.06 18.89 -8.07
N VAL A 8 -0.91 17.95 -7.66
CA VAL A 8 -1.62 17.00 -8.54
C VAL A 8 -2.85 17.65 -9.20
N GLU A 9 -3.31 18.81 -8.67
CA GLU A 9 -4.39 19.60 -9.29
C GLU A 9 -4.06 19.96 -10.75
N GLY A 10 -5.05 19.85 -11.60
CA GLY A 10 -4.94 20.10 -13.05
C GLY A 10 -4.18 19.02 -13.83
N LYS A 11 -3.63 18.00 -13.17
CA LYS A 11 -2.85 16.94 -13.81
C LYS A 11 -3.71 15.87 -14.47
N LYS A 12 -3.13 15.28 -15.52
CA LYS A 12 -3.65 14.06 -16.17
C LYS A 12 -2.85 12.86 -15.68
N ILE A 13 -3.48 12.01 -14.87
CA ILE A 13 -2.86 10.84 -14.26
C ILE A 13 -3.38 9.58 -14.96
N GLY A 14 -2.47 8.83 -15.57
CA GLY A 14 -2.76 7.53 -16.16
C GLY A 14 -2.54 6.42 -15.14
N ILE A 15 -3.47 5.47 -15.04
CA ILE A 15 -3.31 4.27 -14.20
C ILE A 15 -3.44 3.04 -15.09
N ILE A 16 -2.35 2.32 -15.25
CA ILE A 16 -2.29 1.04 -15.97
C ILE A 16 -2.43 -0.10 -14.96
N GLY A 17 -3.54 -0.82 -15.05
CA GLY A 17 -3.90 -1.88 -14.12
C GLY A 17 -4.89 -1.42 -13.05
N ILE A 18 -6.16 -1.80 -13.20
CA ILE A 18 -7.27 -1.51 -12.28
C ILE A 18 -7.60 -2.80 -11.49
N GLY A 19 -6.57 -3.33 -10.83
CA GLY A 19 -6.71 -4.37 -9.81
C GLY A 19 -7.01 -3.76 -8.43
N ASN A 20 -6.77 -4.52 -7.35
CA ASN A 20 -7.05 -4.05 -5.98
C ASN A 20 -6.32 -2.74 -5.65
N ILE A 21 -5.03 -2.65 -5.93
CA ILE A 21 -4.22 -1.46 -5.62
C ILE A 21 -4.57 -0.30 -6.56
N GLY A 22 -4.60 -0.51 -7.89
CA GLY A 22 -4.95 0.55 -8.84
C GLY A 22 -6.36 1.13 -8.59
N THR A 23 -7.33 0.28 -8.27
CA THR A 23 -8.68 0.70 -7.85
C THR A 23 -8.65 1.55 -6.57
N SER A 24 -7.85 1.14 -5.57
CA SER A 24 -7.75 1.88 -4.30
C SER A 24 -7.11 3.25 -4.50
N ILE A 25 -6.04 3.32 -5.30
CA ILE A 25 -5.39 4.59 -5.66
C ILE A 25 -6.39 5.51 -6.37
N LEU A 26 -7.07 5.02 -7.40
CA LEU A 26 -8.03 5.82 -8.15
C LEU A 26 -9.16 6.35 -7.26
N ARG A 27 -9.74 5.49 -6.42
CA ARG A 27 -10.81 5.89 -5.49
C ARG A 27 -10.32 6.91 -4.45
N GLY A 28 -9.13 6.71 -3.90
CA GLY A 28 -8.52 7.66 -2.98
C GLY A 28 -8.33 9.04 -3.63
N LEU A 29 -7.79 9.08 -4.83
CA LEU A 29 -7.59 10.31 -5.58
C LEU A 29 -8.93 10.98 -5.95
N LEU A 30 -9.93 10.22 -6.38
CA LEU A 30 -11.27 10.74 -6.66
C LEU A 30 -11.93 11.38 -5.43
N ALA A 31 -11.61 10.89 -4.23
CA ALA A 31 -12.16 11.38 -2.98
C ALA A 31 -11.40 12.59 -2.41
N THR A 32 -10.15 12.83 -2.82
CA THR A 32 -9.27 13.83 -2.18
C THR A 32 -8.76 14.93 -3.10
N VAL A 33 -8.85 14.72 -4.42
CA VAL A 33 -8.36 15.67 -5.44
C VAL A 33 -9.52 16.06 -6.34
N ASP A 34 -9.90 17.33 -6.31
CA ASP A 34 -11.09 17.80 -7.06
C ASP A 34 -10.78 18.12 -8.54
N ASP A 35 -9.63 18.69 -8.82
CA ASP A 35 -9.24 19.15 -10.17
C ASP A 35 -8.11 18.28 -10.76
N ALA A 36 -8.39 17.00 -10.98
CA ALA A 36 -7.52 16.11 -11.74
C ALA A 36 -8.33 15.23 -12.70
N ARG A 37 -7.69 14.80 -13.79
CA ARG A 37 -8.26 13.86 -14.76
C ARG A 37 -7.53 12.54 -14.70
N PHE A 38 -8.26 11.47 -14.71
CA PHE A 38 -7.74 10.12 -14.60
C PHE A 38 -7.98 9.36 -15.90
N LEU A 39 -6.92 8.76 -16.43
CA LEU A 39 -6.98 7.88 -17.60
C LEU A 39 -6.70 6.47 -17.10
N ILE A 40 -7.56 5.54 -17.44
CA ILE A 40 -7.41 4.17 -16.95
C ILE A 40 -7.42 3.15 -18.06
N ASN A 41 -6.63 2.10 -17.90
CA ASN A 41 -6.68 0.91 -18.75
C ASN A 41 -6.36 -0.36 -17.95
N ASP A 42 -7.03 -1.46 -18.29
CA ASP A 42 -6.78 -2.80 -17.77
C ASP A 42 -7.12 -3.83 -18.85
N LEU A 43 -6.33 -4.90 -18.94
CA LEU A 43 -6.62 -6.03 -19.83
C LEU A 43 -8.00 -6.65 -19.54
N ARG A 44 -8.41 -6.65 -18.27
CA ARG A 44 -9.73 -7.12 -17.85
C ARG A 44 -10.73 -5.98 -17.92
N ARG A 45 -11.36 -5.78 -19.07
CA ARG A 45 -12.34 -4.70 -19.29
C ARG A 45 -13.38 -4.57 -18.17
N LYS A 46 -13.86 -5.69 -17.63
CA LYS A 46 -14.81 -5.70 -16.50
C LYS A 46 -14.32 -4.92 -15.27
N SER A 47 -13.00 -4.80 -15.07
CA SER A 47 -12.44 -4.00 -13.96
C SER A 47 -12.69 -2.51 -14.13
N LEU A 48 -12.96 -2.06 -15.35
CA LEU A 48 -13.20 -0.65 -15.71
C LEU A 48 -14.67 -0.25 -15.54
N ASP A 49 -15.60 -1.20 -15.54
CA ASP A 49 -17.06 -0.96 -15.48
C ASP A 49 -17.47 -0.15 -14.24
N ALA A 50 -16.75 -0.35 -13.14
CA ALA A 50 -17.00 0.38 -11.88
C ALA A 50 -16.74 1.89 -11.96
N PHE A 51 -16.09 2.35 -13.03
CA PHE A 51 -15.73 3.76 -13.28
C PHE A 51 -16.39 4.31 -14.55
N ALA A 52 -17.20 3.51 -15.22
CA ALA A 52 -17.97 3.97 -16.36
C ALA A 52 -19.00 5.04 -15.92
N GLY A 53 -18.88 6.23 -16.45
CA GLY A 53 -19.73 7.37 -16.07
C GLY A 53 -19.18 8.28 -14.98
N GLU A 54 -18.01 7.98 -14.39
CA GLU A 54 -17.32 8.96 -13.52
C GLU A 54 -16.75 10.11 -14.39
N PRO A 55 -17.22 11.35 -14.23
CA PRO A 55 -16.90 12.45 -15.16
C PRO A 55 -15.41 12.79 -15.24
N ARG A 56 -14.63 12.44 -14.22
CA ARG A 56 -13.19 12.71 -14.15
C ARG A 56 -12.35 11.51 -14.64
N VAL A 57 -12.98 10.41 -15.05
CA VAL A 57 -12.30 9.19 -15.49
C VAL A 57 -12.55 8.95 -16.97
N GLU A 58 -11.48 8.80 -17.73
CA GLU A 58 -11.49 8.39 -19.13
C GLU A 58 -10.94 6.96 -19.24
N ILE A 59 -11.72 6.07 -19.83
CA ILE A 59 -11.31 4.69 -20.12
C ILE A 59 -10.63 4.68 -21.48
N CYS A 60 -9.32 4.40 -21.50
CA CYS A 60 -8.53 4.32 -22.73
C CYS A 60 -8.60 2.92 -23.36
N GLU A 61 -8.50 2.85 -24.68
CA GLU A 61 -8.52 1.60 -25.43
C GLU A 61 -7.19 0.84 -25.34
N SER A 62 -6.07 1.55 -25.13
CA SER A 62 -4.74 0.97 -25.01
C SER A 62 -3.87 1.73 -24.00
N ASN A 63 -2.75 1.10 -23.58
CA ASN A 63 -1.76 1.74 -22.72
C ASN A 63 -1.06 2.90 -23.45
N GLU A 64 -0.83 2.78 -24.76
CA GLU A 64 -0.22 3.81 -25.60
C GLU A 64 -1.11 5.05 -25.68
N GLU A 65 -2.42 4.88 -25.84
CA GLU A 65 -3.38 5.98 -25.80
C GLU A 65 -3.35 6.68 -24.45
N LEU A 66 -3.41 5.92 -23.36
CA LEU A 66 -3.34 6.43 -22.00
C LEU A 66 -2.06 7.25 -21.80
N VAL A 67 -0.90 6.68 -22.15
CA VAL A 67 0.38 7.34 -21.93
C VAL A 67 0.53 8.62 -22.78
N LYS A 68 0.04 8.65 -24.01
CA LYS A 68 0.06 9.88 -24.83
C LYS A 68 -0.64 11.05 -24.15
N LYS A 69 -1.73 10.78 -23.43
CA LYS A 69 -2.57 11.80 -22.79
C LYS A 69 -2.11 12.15 -21.37
N ALA A 70 -1.46 11.21 -20.64
CA ALA A 70 -1.06 11.35 -19.26
C ALA A 70 0.23 12.15 -19.08
N GLU A 71 0.39 12.84 -17.95
CA GLU A 71 1.63 13.47 -17.49
C GLU A 71 2.36 12.56 -16.47
N ILE A 72 1.58 11.85 -15.65
CA ILE A 72 2.04 10.90 -14.66
C ILE A 72 1.42 9.54 -15.00
N VAL A 73 2.21 8.48 -14.99
CA VAL A 73 1.76 7.12 -15.27
C VAL A 73 1.99 6.27 -14.03
N ILE A 74 0.91 5.75 -13.45
CA ILE A 74 0.96 4.79 -12.35
C ILE A 74 0.84 3.39 -12.95
N LEU A 75 1.86 2.56 -12.71
CA LEU A 75 1.92 1.16 -13.13
C LEU A 75 1.51 0.25 -11.98
N ALA A 76 0.29 -0.27 -12.04
CA ALA A 76 -0.31 -1.12 -11.01
C ALA A 76 -0.62 -2.54 -11.50
N VAL A 77 0.26 -3.08 -12.35
CA VAL A 77 0.18 -4.45 -12.86
C VAL A 77 1.00 -5.43 -12.01
N LYS A 78 0.80 -6.74 -12.24
CA LYS A 78 1.62 -7.76 -11.57
C LYS A 78 3.07 -7.69 -12.03
N PRO A 79 4.06 -8.04 -11.18
CA PRO A 79 5.49 -7.98 -11.53
C PRO A 79 5.85 -8.67 -12.84
N LYS A 80 5.29 -9.84 -13.10
CA LYS A 80 5.52 -10.63 -14.33
C LYS A 80 5.08 -9.91 -15.61
N ASP A 81 4.16 -8.97 -15.51
CA ASP A 81 3.56 -8.27 -16.65
C ASP A 81 4.24 -6.92 -16.93
N VAL A 82 5.12 -6.45 -16.01
CA VAL A 82 5.75 -5.12 -16.06
C VAL A 82 6.50 -4.89 -17.37
N ARG A 83 7.38 -5.84 -17.76
CA ARG A 83 8.18 -5.72 -18.98
C ARG A 83 7.29 -5.59 -20.22
N MET A 84 6.31 -6.47 -20.36
CA MET A 84 5.39 -6.50 -21.50
C MET A 84 4.57 -5.19 -21.62
N VAL A 85 4.27 -4.55 -20.49
CA VAL A 85 3.54 -3.27 -20.47
C VAL A 85 4.46 -2.09 -20.75
N LEU A 86 5.68 -2.08 -20.21
CA LEU A 86 6.57 -0.91 -20.30
C LEU A 86 7.28 -0.79 -21.66
N GLU A 87 7.77 -1.90 -22.24
CA GLU A 87 8.52 -1.85 -23.51
C GLU A 87 7.75 -1.15 -24.64
N PRO A 88 6.46 -1.44 -24.90
CA PRO A 88 5.71 -0.77 -25.96
C PRO A 88 5.48 0.74 -25.72
N ILE A 89 5.35 1.16 -24.48
CA ILE A 89 5.08 2.56 -24.11
C ILE A 89 6.36 3.37 -23.87
N ALA A 90 7.52 2.74 -23.80
CA ALA A 90 8.79 3.40 -23.50
C ALA A 90 9.11 4.62 -24.40
N PRO A 91 8.87 4.59 -25.73
CA PRO A 91 9.07 5.77 -26.59
C PRO A 91 8.19 6.96 -26.24
N LEU A 92 7.05 6.72 -25.59
CA LEU A 92 6.05 7.74 -25.24
C LEU A 92 6.30 8.36 -23.85
N MET A 93 7.28 7.83 -23.08
CA MET A 93 7.58 8.23 -21.70
C MET A 93 8.67 9.31 -21.56
N ALA A 94 9.00 10.06 -22.65
CA ALA A 94 10.15 10.97 -22.65
C ALA A 94 10.16 11.98 -21.48
N ASP A 95 9.07 12.72 -21.29
CA ASP A 95 8.96 13.80 -20.30
C ASP A 95 7.98 13.47 -19.15
N LYS A 96 7.66 12.18 -18.98
CA LYS A 96 6.64 11.74 -18.04
C LYS A 96 7.27 11.09 -16.81
N LEU A 97 6.55 11.13 -15.70
CA LEU A 97 6.90 10.41 -14.49
C LEU A 97 6.25 9.03 -14.51
N LEU A 98 7.04 7.97 -14.31
CA LEU A 98 6.52 6.65 -13.98
C LEU A 98 6.50 6.48 -12.45
N ILE A 99 5.35 6.07 -11.92
CA ILE A 99 5.23 5.59 -10.54
C ILE A 99 4.85 4.12 -10.59
N SER A 100 5.73 3.22 -10.16
CA SER A 100 5.48 1.78 -10.17
C SER A 100 5.12 1.26 -8.78
N VAL A 101 4.02 0.53 -8.67
CA VAL A 101 3.64 -0.21 -7.45
C VAL A 101 3.84 -1.73 -7.61
N ALA A 102 4.58 -2.16 -8.61
CA ALA A 102 4.88 -3.57 -8.86
C ALA A 102 5.89 -4.10 -7.83
N ALA A 103 5.45 -5.07 -7.01
CA ALA A 103 6.30 -5.67 -5.98
C ALA A 103 7.52 -6.38 -6.60
N GLY A 104 8.70 -6.23 -5.97
CA GLY A 104 9.92 -6.94 -6.38
C GLY A 104 10.59 -6.41 -7.67
N VAL A 105 10.05 -5.41 -8.36
CA VAL A 105 10.68 -4.80 -9.55
C VAL A 105 11.44 -3.55 -9.11
N SER A 106 12.77 -3.56 -9.33
CA SER A 106 13.64 -2.46 -8.91
C SER A 106 13.54 -1.24 -9.84
N THR A 107 13.96 -0.07 -9.33
CA THR A 107 14.07 1.16 -10.14
C THR A 107 15.00 0.94 -11.34
N ALA A 108 16.10 0.22 -11.17
CA ALA A 108 17.05 -0.11 -12.24
C ALA A 108 16.39 -1.00 -13.32
N GLU A 109 15.54 -1.95 -12.95
CA GLU A 109 14.80 -2.76 -13.92
C GLU A 109 13.75 -1.95 -14.68
N LEU A 110 13.04 -1.07 -13.98
CA LEU A 110 12.06 -0.17 -14.59
C LEU A 110 12.74 0.79 -15.59
N GLU A 111 13.87 1.38 -15.20
CA GLU A 111 14.67 2.24 -16.10
C GLU A 111 15.18 1.44 -17.31
N ARG A 112 15.61 0.19 -17.14
CA ARG A 112 16.05 -0.67 -18.25
C ARG A 112 14.94 -0.93 -19.27
N TYR A 113 13.69 -1.11 -18.83
CA TYR A 113 12.55 -1.32 -19.74
C TYR A 113 12.10 -0.04 -20.44
N LEU A 114 12.26 1.11 -19.78
CA LEU A 114 11.87 2.41 -20.34
C LEU A 114 12.96 3.09 -21.17
N GLY A 115 14.20 2.65 -21.04
CA GLY A 115 15.38 3.34 -21.59
C GLY A 115 15.99 4.37 -20.62
N GLU A 116 17.19 4.83 -20.93
CA GLU A 116 17.97 5.75 -20.08
C GLU A 116 17.27 7.10 -19.87
N GLY A 117 17.57 7.75 -18.75
CA GLY A 117 17.15 9.12 -18.44
C GLY A 117 15.68 9.24 -18.01
N LYS A 118 14.95 8.15 -17.82
CA LYS A 118 13.54 8.19 -17.40
C LYS A 118 13.38 8.42 -15.90
N ARG A 119 12.37 9.18 -15.53
CA ARG A 119 12.04 9.50 -14.14
C ARG A 119 11.12 8.42 -13.58
N VAL A 120 11.58 7.73 -12.55
CA VAL A 120 10.88 6.61 -11.94
C VAL A 120 10.81 6.79 -10.42
N ILE A 121 9.61 6.66 -9.88
CA ILE A 121 9.37 6.46 -8.44
C ILE A 121 8.85 5.04 -8.24
N ARG A 122 9.47 4.32 -7.33
CA ARG A 122 8.97 3.02 -6.88
C ARG A 122 8.23 3.18 -5.57
N VAL A 123 7.02 2.65 -5.50
CA VAL A 123 6.21 2.69 -4.29
C VAL A 123 5.72 1.29 -3.96
N MET A 124 5.77 0.92 -2.69
CA MET A 124 5.20 -0.32 -2.18
C MET A 124 4.04 0.02 -1.23
N PRO A 125 2.82 0.16 -1.73
CA PRO A 125 1.62 0.28 -0.90
C PRO A 125 1.18 -1.10 -0.39
N ASN A 126 0.27 -1.11 0.57
CA ASN A 126 -0.40 -2.34 1.00
C ASN A 126 -1.92 -2.26 0.77
N ILE A 127 -2.62 -3.37 1.00
CA ILE A 127 -4.07 -3.49 0.74
C ILE A 127 -4.92 -2.63 1.69
N GLY A 128 -4.35 -2.08 2.77
CA GLY A 128 -4.99 -1.07 3.63
C GLY A 128 -5.47 0.16 2.85
N ALA A 129 -4.92 0.38 1.65
CA ALA A 129 -5.39 1.37 0.68
C ALA A 129 -6.91 1.32 0.41
N ARG A 130 -7.55 0.16 0.55
CA ARG A 130 -9.00 0.00 0.37
C ARG A 130 -9.82 0.79 1.38
N VAL A 131 -9.24 1.10 2.51
CA VAL A 131 -9.88 1.81 3.62
C VAL A 131 -9.16 3.11 4.01
N GLY A 132 -8.23 3.57 3.16
CA GLY A 132 -7.48 4.80 3.41
C GLY A 132 -6.35 4.67 4.45
N GLU A 133 -5.93 3.46 4.76
CA GLU A 133 -4.92 3.14 5.79
C GLU A 133 -3.72 2.38 5.19
N SER A 134 -3.34 2.73 3.95
CA SER A 134 -2.12 2.17 3.37
C SER A 134 -0.87 2.64 4.11
N VAL A 135 0.09 1.74 4.25
CA VAL A 135 1.49 2.11 4.42
C VAL A 135 2.15 2.02 3.06
N SER A 136 2.60 3.14 2.52
CA SER A 136 3.21 3.24 1.20
C SER A 136 4.68 3.62 1.36
N ALA A 137 5.60 2.68 1.15
CA ALA A 137 7.03 2.97 1.13
C ALA A 137 7.45 3.47 -0.25
N LEU A 138 8.21 4.56 -0.32
CA LEU A 138 8.61 5.26 -1.52
C LEU A 138 10.11 5.36 -1.62
N CYS A 139 10.67 5.08 -2.80
CA CYS A 139 12.02 5.45 -3.18
C CYS A 139 12.05 5.95 -4.63
N ARG A 140 13.02 6.82 -4.91
CA ARG A 140 13.20 7.38 -6.25
C ARG A 140 14.38 6.72 -6.97
N SER A 141 14.29 6.66 -8.29
CA SER A 141 15.42 6.34 -9.16
C SER A 141 16.39 7.51 -9.23
N ARG A 142 17.56 7.25 -9.80
CA ARG A 142 18.63 8.26 -9.95
C ARG A 142 18.20 9.47 -10.78
N ASN A 143 17.30 9.29 -11.74
CA ASN A 143 16.88 10.35 -12.66
C ASN A 143 15.63 11.09 -12.16
N ALA A 144 14.94 10.60 -11.13
CA ALA A 144 13.82 11.30 -10.53
C ALA A 144 14.30 12.43 -9.62
N VAL A 145 13.57 13.55 -9.65
CA VAL A 145 13.90 14.77 -8.88
C VAL A 145 12.98 14.88 -7.63
N ALA A 146 13.30 15.83 -6.76
CA ALA A 146 12.54 16.03 -5.52
C ALA A 146 11.06 16.39 -5.76
N GLU A 147 10.76 17.03 -6.88
CA GLU A 147 9.40 17.36 -7.29
C GLU A 147 8.59 16.10 -7.65
N ASP A 148 9.25 15.08 -8.23
CA ASP A 148 8.62 13.79 -8.52
C ASP A 148 8.27 13.04 -7.23
N GLU A 149 9.13 13.10 -6.20
CA GLU A 149 8.82 12.54 -4.87
C GLU A 149 7.60 13.22 -4.25
N LYS A 150 7.53 14.55 -4.31
CA LYS A 150 6.37 15.29 -3.78
C LYS A 150 5.07 14.93 -4.49
N LEU A 151 5.09 14.74 -5.81
CA LEU A 151 3.92 14.27 -6.56
C LEU A 151 3.50 12.87 -6.11
N ALA A 152 4.45 11.98 -5.92
CA ALA A 152 4.16 10.64 -5.40
C ALA A 152 3.63 10.69 -3.96
N ASP A 153 4.18 11.53 -3.08
CA ASP A 153 3.68 11.73 -1.73
C ASP A 153 2.21 12.17 -1.72
N GLU A 154 1.86 13.15 -2.55
CA GLU A 154 0.50 13.66 -2.66
C GLU A 154 -0.46 12.55 -3.14
N ILE A 155 -0.06 11.79 -4.17
CA ILE A 155 -0.85 10.69 -4.73
C ILE A 155 -1.10 9.60 -3.68
N PHE A 156 -0.05 9.17 -2.97
CA PHE A 156 -0.17 8.06 -2.04
C PHE A 156 -0.70 8.46 -0.66
N SER A 157 -0.60 9.73 -0.27
CA SER A 157 -1.28 10.28 0.91
C SER A 157 -2.81 10.24 0.78
N ALA A 158 -3.34 10.18 -0.42
CA ALA A 158 -4.77 9.97 -0.67
C ALA A 158 -5.29 8.59 -0.20
N ILE A 159 -4.39 7.63 0.03
CA ILE A 159 -4.76 6.25 0.41
C ILE A 159 -4.13 5.80 1.74
N GLY A 160 -3.41 6.68 2.45
CA GLY A 160 -2.79 6.35 3.74
C GLY A 160 -1.54 7.17 4.04
N SER A 161 -0.57 6.56 4.71
CA SER A 161 0.69 7.19 5.12
C SER A 161 1.83 6.84 4.15
N VAL A 162 2.71 7.82 3.88
CA VAL A 162 3.88 7.64 3.00
C VAL A 162 5.18 7.70 3.83
N TYR A 163 6.11 6.82 3.49
CA TYR A 163 7.42 6.72 4.12
C TYR A 163 8.52 6.69 3.07
N HIS A 164 9.49 7.62 3.15
CA HIS A 164 10.67 7.63 2.30
C HIS A 164 11.70 6.65 2.82
N ILE A 165 12.20 5.77 1.97
CA ILE A 165 13.15 4.72 2.31
C ILE A 165 14.24 4.58 1.25
N ASN A 166 15.35 3.91 1.60
CA ASN A 166 16.29 3.42 0.59
C ASN A 166 15.69 2.22 -0.14
N GLU A 167 16.02 2.04 -1.41
CA GLU A 167 15.51 0.91 -2.17
C GLU A 167 15.92 -0.45 -1.57
N SER A 168 17.09 -0.52 -0.91
CA SER A 168 17.56 -1.71 -0.18
C SER A 168 16.62 -2.19 0.91
N ASP A 169 15.79 -1.30 1.45
CA ASP A 169 14.88 -1.61 2.57
C ASP A 169 13.48 -2.07 2.09
N MET A 170 13.23 -1.98 0.77
CA MET A 170 11.93 -2.26 0.17
C MET A 170 11.43 -3.69 0.44
N ASP A 171 12.33 -4.68 0.47
CA ASP A 171 11.96 -6.07 0.76
C ASP A 171 11.54 -6.25 2.23
N ALA A 172 12.22 -5.56 3.16
CA ALA A 172 11.83 -5.57 4.57
C ALA A 172 10.45 -4.92 4.79
N ILE A 173 10.18 -3.81 4.09
CA ILE A 173 8.86 -3.17 4.12
C ILE A 173 7.80 -4.09 3.49
N THR A 174 8.13 -4.80 2.42
CA THR A 174 7.21 -5.78 1.82
C THR A 174 6.82 -6.87 2.83
N GLY A 175 7.78 -7.42 3.57
CA GLY A 175 7.53 -8.39 4.63
C GLY A 175 6.73 -7.81 5.80
N LEU A 176 7.11 -6.62 6.29
CA LEU A 176 6.50 -6.00 7.46
C LEU A 176 5.10 -5.42 7.16
N SER A 177 4.96 -4.66 6.10
CA SER A 177 3.74 -3.90 5.76
C SER A 177 2.90 -4.59 4.69
N GLY A 178 3.52 -5.03 3.59
CA GLY A 178 2.82 -5.69 2.49
C GLY A 178 2.11 -6.97 2.96
N SER A 179 2.84 -7.84 3.67
CA SER A 179 2.32 -9.08 4.23
C SER A 179 1.66 -8.90 5.60
N GLY A 180 2.07 -7.90 6.37
CA GLY A 180 1.67 -7.66 7.76
C GLY A 180 0.17 -7.51 7.97
N ILE A 181 -0.56 -6.98 6.98
CA ILE A 181 -2.04 -6.92 7.04
C ILE A 181 -2.64 -8.31 7.26
N ALA A 182 -2.12 -9.34 6.57
CA ALA A 182 -2.60 -10.71 6.75
C ALA A 182 -2.23 -11.27 8.13
N PHE A 183 -1.04 -10.93 8.65
CA PHE A 183 -0.61 -11.38 9.98
C PHE A 183 -1.48 -10.77 11.08
N PHE A 184 -1.81 -9.48 10.99
CA PHE A 184 -2.73 -8.84 11.94
C PHE A 184 -4.16 -9.36 11.79
N ALA A 185 -4.61 -9.67 10.58
CA ALA A 185 -5.93 -10.29 10.38
C ALA A 185 -6.01 -11.65 11.08
N GLU A 186 -4.96 -12.49 10.98
CA GLU A 186 -4.86 -13.78 11.68
C GLU A 186 -4.91 -13.61 13.21
N VAL A 187 -4.17 -12.64 13.76
CA VAL A 187 -4.20 -12.36 15.21
C VAL A 187 -5.59 -11.92 15.66
N ILE A 188 -6.25 -11.04 14.91
CA ILE A 188 -7.59 -10.56 15.24
C ILE A 188 -8.60 -11.70 15.17
N ASP A 189 -8.49 -12.57 14.16
CA ASP A 189 -9.36 -13.72 13.98
C ASP A 189 -9.20 -14.74 15.11
N ALA A 190 -7.96 -15.06 15.49
CA ALA A 190 -7.67 -15.95 16.62
C ALA A 190 -8.22 -15.40 17.96
N MET A 191 -8.11 -14.08 18.18
CA MET A 191 -8.70 -13.45 19.37
C MET A 191 -10.25 -13.53 19.34
N ALA A 192 -10.85 -13.40 18.17
CA ALA A 192 -12.29 -13.54 18.04
C ALA A 192 -12.74 -14.98 18.27
N ASP A 193 -11.99 -15.99 17.80
CA ASP A 193 -12.26 -17.41 18.09
C ASP A 193 -12.19 -17.72 19.59
N ALA A 194 -11.21 -17.14 20.28
CA ALA A 194 -11.14 -17.25 21.74
C ALA A 194 -12.36 -16.60 22.43
N GLY A 195 -12.84 -15.46 21.91
CA GLY A 195 -14.08 -14.85 22.38
C GLY A 195 -15.30 -15.76 22.22
N VAL A 196 -15.38 -16.45 21.08
CA VAL A 196 -16.44 -17.45 20.82
C VAL A 196 -16.33 -18.64 21.78
N TYR A 197 -15.11 -19.12 22.02
CA TYR A 197 -14.86 -20.18 22.99
C TYR A 197 -15.35 -19.81 24.40
N GLU A 198 -15.23 -18.53 24.77
CA GLU A 198 -15.74 -17.98 26.04
C GLU A 198 -17.23 -17.60 26.01
N GLY A 199 -17.96 -17.94 24.94
CA GLY A 199 -19.41 -17.79 24.83
C GLY A 199 -19.93 -16.51 24.14
N LEU A 200 -19.05 -15.68 23.55
CA LEU A 200 -19.50 -14.50 22.80
C LEU A 200 -20.02 -14.90 21.40
N PRO A 201 -21.05 -14.21 20.88
CA PRO A 201 -21.42 -14.35 19.48
C PRO A 201 -20.26 -13.98 18.54
N ARG A 202 -20.03 -14.74 17.46
CA ARG A 202 -18.91 -14.56 16.52
C ARG A 202 -18.76 -13.13 16.01
N ASP A 203 -19.85 -12.52 15.55
CA ASP A 203 -19.82 -11.17 14.97
C ASP A 203 -19.41 -10.11 16.01
N SER A 204 -19.89 -10.28 17.25
CA SER A 204 -19.51 -9.42 18.36
C SER A 204 -18.02 -9.62 18.74
N ALA A 205 -17.57 -10.87 18.84
CA ALA A 205 -16.18 -11.19 19.18
C ALA A 205 -15.21 -10.61 18.13
N LEU A 206 -15.49 -10.76 16.84
CA LEU A 206 -14.69 -10.23 15.75
C LEU A 206 -14.63 -8.70 15.79
N THR A 207 -15.79 -8.05 15.96
CA THR A 207 -15.84 -6.57 16.04
C THR A 207 -15.07 -6.04 17.24
N ILE A 208 -15.20 -6.68 18.41
CA ILE A 208 -14.50 -6.30 19.63
C ILE A 208 -12.99 -6.48 19.45
N ALA A 209 -12.53 -7.62 18.95
CA ALA A 209 -11.12 -7.89 18.70
C ALA A 209 -10.50 -6.86 17.74
N ALA A 210 -11.16 -6.57 16.63
CA ALA A 210 -10.71 -5.57 15.65
C ALA A 210 -10.63 -4.15 16.26
N ARG A 211 -11.64 -3.74 17.04
CA ARG A 211 -11.65 -2.43 17.73
C ARG A 211 -10.56 -2.35 18.79
N THR A 212 -10.28 -3.42 19.51
CA THR A 212 -9.19 -3.49 20.49
C THR A 212 -7.83 -3.34 19.81
N ALA A 213 -7.61 -4.01 18.68
CA ALA A 213 -6.39 -3.87 17.88
C ALA A 213 -6.19 -2.42 17.38
N ILE A 214 -7.25 -1.76 16.91
CA ILE A 214 -7.21 -0.34 16.54
C ILE A 214 -6.81 0.53 17.74
N GLY A 215 -7.35 0.26 18.92
CA GLY A 215 -7.00 1.00 20.16
C GLY A 215 -5.51 0.89 20.47
N ALA A 216 -4.97 -0.32 20.49
CA ALA A 216 -3.55 -0.57 20.73
C ALA A 216 -2.65 0.11 19.68
N ALA A 217 -3.01 0.00 18.40
CA ALA A 217 -2.26 0.64 17.32
C ALA A 217 -2.25 2.17 17.45
N ARG A 218 -3.38 2.77 17.79
CA ARG A 218 -3.50 4.23 17.97
C ARG A 218 -2.69 4.74 19.18
N MET A 219 -2.62 4.00 20.26
CA MET A 219 -1.76 4.34 21.40
C MET A 219 -0.29 4.40 20.98
N ILE A 220 0.19 3.38 20.24
CA ILE A 220 1.57 3.35 19.72
C ILE A 220 1.82 4.53 18.77
N LEU A 221 0.90 4.83 17.87
CA LEU A 221 1.02 5.97 16.94
C LEU A 221 0.94 7.34 17.67
N ALA A 222 0.33 7.38 18.84
CA ALA A 222 0.33 8.56 19.71
C ALA A 222 1.63 8.73 20.52
N GLY A 223 2.54 7.74 20.46
CA GLY A 223 3.86 7.77 21.09
C GLY A 223 4.01 6.89 22.32
N ASP A 224 2.98 6.12 22.68
CA ASP A 224 3.10 5.19 23.81
C ASP A 224 4.05 4.03 23.46
N ASP A 225 4.94 3.70 24.38
CA ASP A 225 5.81 2.54 24.27
C ASP A 225 5.01 1.24 24.48
N PRO A 226 5.18 0.19 23.63
CA PRO A 226 4.48 -1.08 23.81
C PRO A 226 4.68 -1.74 25.17
N ALA A 227 5.84 -1.56 25.82
CA ALA A 227 6.08 -2.10 27.16
C ALA A 227 5.29 -1.29 28.21
N ALA A 228 5.17 0.03 28.05
CA ALA A 228 4.35 0.88 28.90
C ALA A 228 2.87 0.53 28.80
N ILE A 229 2.35 0.29 27.59
CA ILE A 229 0.96 -0.17 27.39
C ILE A 229 0.70 -1.48 28.13
N LYS A 230 1.62 -2.46 28.02
CA LYS A 230 1.51 -3.73 28.77
C LYS A 230 1.52 -3.50 30.28
N ALA A 231 2.40 -2.63 30.79
CA ALA A 231 2.48 -2.32 32.22
C ALA A 231 1.22 -1.63 32.75
N MET A 232 0.65 -0.68 31.99
CA MET A 232 -0.60 0.01 32.36
C MET A 232 -1.81 -0.93 32.43
N THR A 233 -1.83 -1.98 31.61
CA THR A 233 -2.97 -2.91 31.55
C THR A 233 -2.83 -4.12 32.44
N ALA A 234 -1.61 -4.45 32.89
CA ALA A 234 -1.30 -5.64 33.69
C ALA A 234 -1.30 -5.33 35.19
N SER A 235 -2.35 -5.74 35.90
CA SER A 235 -2.39 -5.70 37.36
C SER A 235 -1.83 -7.00 37.99
N PRO A 236 -1.29 -6.96 39.24
CA PRO A 236 -0.80 -8.16 39.94
C PRO A 236 -1.89 -9.23 40.03
N GLY A 237 -1.60 -10.44 39.49
CA GLY A 237 -2.53 -11.57 39.47
C GLY A 237 -3.76 -11.41 38.55
N GLY A 238 -3.85 -10.29 37.81
CA GLY A 238 -4.97 -9.97 36.96
C GLY A 238 -5.06 -10.77 35.65
N THR A 239 -6.08 -10.50 34.86
CA THR A 239 -6.39 -11.22 33.62
C THR A 239 -5.32 -10.97 32.55
N THR A 240 -4.86 -9.72 32.40
CA THR A 240 -3.87 -9.35 31.40
C THR A 240 -2.54 -10.06 31.57
N ILE A 241 -1.99 -10.10 32.84
CA ILE A 241 -0.69 -10.73 33.06
C ILE A 241 -0.75 -12.26 32.83
N ARG A 242 -1.89 -12.90 33.10
CA ARG A 242 -2.09 -14.35 32.82
C ARG A 242 -2.17 -14.59 31.31
N GLY A 243 -2.85 -13.70 30.55
CA GLY A 243 -2.88 -13.77 29.08
C GLY A 243 -1.50 -13.57 28.47
N LEU A 244 -0.73 -12.58 28.93
CA LEU A 244 0.65 -12.34 28.48
C LEU A 244 1.55 -13.53 28.75
N TYR A 245 1.43 -14.17 29.94
CA TYR A 245 2.16 -15.40 30.27
C TYR A 245 1.84 -16.55 29.29
N ALA A 246 0.55 -16.71 28.92
CA ALA A 246 0.15 -17.74 27.97
C ALA A 246 0.75 -17.47 26.56
N MET A 247 0.81 -16.20 26.12
CA MET A 247 1.45 -15.82 24.86
C MET A 247 2.96 -16.10 24.86
N GLU A 248 3.66 -15.72 25.94
CA GLU A 248 5.10 -16.00 26.10
C GLU A 248 5.40 -17.50 26.09
N SER A 249 4.61 -18.29 26.85
CA SER A 249 4.77 -19.76 26.94
C SER A 249 4.59 -20.45 25.57
N ARG A 250 3.91 -19.82 24.63
CA ARG A 250 3.67 -20.32 23.27
C ARG A 250 4.50 -19.60 22.20
N ALA A 251 5.51 -18.84 22.62
CA ALA A 251 6.45 -18.14 21.76
C ALA A 251 5.78 -17.25 20.67
N VAL A 252 4.63 -16.64 20.98
CA VAL A 252 3.90 -15.80 20.02
C VAL A 252 4.78 -14.68 19.46
N ARG A 253 5.63 -14.07 20.30
CA ARG A 253 6.57 -13.03 19.86
C ARG A 253 7.54 -13.56 18.80
N ALA A 254 8.13 -14.74 19.01
CA ALA A 254 9.04 -15.35 18.03
C ALA A 254 8.31 -15.68 16.72
N ALA A 255 7.12 -16.26 16.80
CA ALA A 255 6.31 -16.57 15.62
C ALA A 255 5.99 -15.33 14.76
N MET A 256 5.68 -14.20 15.40
CA MET A 256 5.44 -12.93 14.66
C MET A 256 6.72 -12.39 14.02
N MET A 257 7.87 -12.51 14.70
CA MET A 257 9.16 -12.14 14.11
C MET A 257 9.50 -13.01 12.91
N ASP A 258 9.33 -14.33 13.04
CA ASP A 258 9.60 -15.30 11.96
C ASP A 258 8.70 -15.05 10.76
N ALA A 259 7.42 -14.73 10.95
CA ALA A 259 6.51 -14.42 9.86
C ALA A 259 7.01 -13.24 9.00
N VAL A 260 7.49 -12.15 9.65
CA VAL A 260 8.07 -10.99 8.93
C VAL A 260 9.39 -11.36 8.26
N ILE A 261 10.27 -12.11 8.94
CA ILE A 261 11.58 -12.53 8.42
C ILE A 261 11.39 -13.40 7.17
N GLU A 262 10.51 -14.41 7.24
CA GLU A 262 10.26 -15.32 6.11
C GLU A 262 9.60 -14.62 4.92
N ALA A 263 8.66 -13.71 5.18
CA ALA A 263 8.07 -12.90 4.12
C ALA A 263 9.11 -11.99 3.44
N THR A 264 10.01 -11.39 4.24
CA THR A 264 11.12 -10.57 3.73
C THR A 264 12.10 -11.41 2.92
N ARG A 265 12.47 -12.60 3.41
CA ARG A 265 13.33 -13.54 2.69
C ARG A 265 12.71 -13.91 1.35
N ARG A 266 11.44 -14.26 1.32
CA ARG A 266 10.73 -14.60 0.09
C ARG A 266 10.67 -13.44 -0.91
N SER A 267 10.56 -12.19 -0.42
CA SER A 267 10.59 -11.00 -1.28
C SER A 267 11.95 -10.83 -1.99
N ARG A 268 13.04 -11.24 -1.35
CA ARG A 268 14.42 -11.20 -1.92
C ARG A 268 14.71 -12.31 -2.93
N GLU A 269 14.00 -13.43 -2.83
CA GLU A 269 14.10 -14.56 -3.76
C GLU A 269 13.31 -14.22 -5.04
N LYS A 270 14.02 -13.71 -6.06
CA LYS A 270 13.45 -13.35 -7.38
C LYS A 270 13.44 -14.53 -8.33
#